data_285f79da1477061a6189b5276e0c6652
#
_entry.id   285f79da1477061a6189b5276e0c6652
#
_cell.length_a   1.000
_cell.length_b   1.000
_cell.length_c   1.000
_cell.angle_alpha   90.00
_cell.angle_beta   90.00
_cell.angle_gamma   90.00
#
_symmetry.space_group_name_H-M   'P 1'
#
loop_
_entity.id
_entity.type
_entity.pdbx_description
1 polymer ?
#
loop_
_entity_poly.entity_id
_entity_poly.type
_entity_poly.pdbx_seq_one_letter_code
_entity_poly.pdbx_strand_id
1 'polypeptide(L)'
;MKRSLLRITFWGTLLPFASCSVMKDSAKSTSDNFPKLSLEAHRGGRGLYPEESIAAMKNAIDFAKVTTLEMDCHITKDRKVVVFHDDYLNPKFVLKPNGTEISDKDKPLRIYDMLYKDLVKYDIGSKFYKEFPEQKKQVTRIAKLADLIDSTEAYANLKRKAPMFYNIEVKSKEDKDGIFHPRVEEFVDLMVQVITDKKIAARTVIQSFDSRAINYLHKAYPQIKVSYLIDANHTKSVEQTIAALGFTPFIISPHYKIVTSDYVKQCHKAGIKVIPWTVNTKEEIEQLKAVKVDGIISDYPNLF
;
A
#
# COMPACT_ATOMS: atom_id res chain seq x y z
N MET A 1 98.08 -19.07 -5.51
CA MET A 1 96.78 -19.30 -6.19
C MET A 1 95.80 -19.85 -5.16
N LYS A 2 94.94 -19.04 -4.56
CA LYS A 2 93.95 -19.48 -3.56
C LYS A 2 92.51 -19.21 -4.19
N ARG A 3 91.77 -20.27 -4.44
CA ARG A 3 90.40 -20.23 -4.90
C ARG A 3 89.46 -20.04 -3.68
N SER A 4 88.71 -18.95 -3.67
CA SER A 4 87.73 -18.67 -2.67
C SER A 4 86.35 -19.23 -3.14
N LEU A 5 85.76 -20.10 -2.32
CA LEU A 5 84.42 -20.62 -2.55
C LEU A 5 83.36 -19.65 -1.94
N LEU A 6 82.49 -19.17 -2.79
CA LEU A 6 81.34 -18.31 -2.40
C LEU A 6 80.17 -19.25 -2.01
N ARG A 7 79.77 -19.22 -0.74
CA ARG A 7 78.57 -19.90 -0.27
C ARG A 7 77.36 -18.98 -0.46
N ILE A 8 76.43 -19.37 -1.31
CA ILE A 8 75.17 -18.71 -1.48
C ILE A 8 74.17 -19.32 -0.49
N THR A 9 73.73 -18.52 0.47
CA THR A 9 72.65 -18.87 1.42
C THR A 9 71.33 -18.48 0.82
N PHE A 10 70.44 -19.44 0.52
CA PHE A 10 69.07 -19.23 0.11
C PHE A 10 68.19 -18.91 1.35
N TRP A 11 67.69 -17.73 1.45
CA TRP A 11 66.61 -17.36 2.40
C TRP A 11 65.27 -17.63 1.73
N GLY A 12 64.60 -18.68 2.18
CA GLY A 12 63.20 -18.95 1.80
C GLY A 12 62.30 -18.06 2.59
N THR A 13 61.67 -17.13 1.92
CA THR A 13 60.55 -16.34 2.48
C THR A 13 59.27 -17.18 2.47
N LEU A 14 58.84 -17.62 3.66
CA LEU A 14 57.45 -18.14 3.85
C LEU A 14 56.47 -16.98 3.76
N LEU A 15 55.64 -16.95 2.72
CA LEU A 15 54.47 -16.12 2.64
C LEU A 15 53.32 -16.76 3.46
N PRO A 16 52.70 -16.06 4.39
CA PRO A 16 51.52 -16.59 5.06
C PRO A 16 50.31 -16.58 4.07
N PHE A 17 49.76 -17.75 3.85
CA PHE A 17 48.45 -17.88 3.21
C PHE A 17 47.39 -17.20 4.12
N ALA A 18 46.95 -16.00 3.76
CA ALA A 18 45.78 -15.39 4.35
C ALA A 18 44.54 -16.18 3.89
N SER A 19 44.05 -17.04 4.77
CA SER A 19 42.74 -17.68 4.62
C SER A 19 41.67 -16.60 4.66
N CYS A 20 41.10 -16.29 3.48
CA CYS A 20 39.92 -15.45 3.37
C CYS A 20 38.74 -16.24 3.92
N SER A 21 38.47 -16.10 5.22
CA SER A 21 37.20 -16.54 5.77
C SER A 21 36.08 -15.69 5.14
N VAL A 22 35.37 -16.31 4.21
CA VAL A 22 34.07 -15.76 3.73
C VAL A 22 33.18 -15.67 4.96
N MET A 23 33.05 -14.46 5.52
CA MET A 23 31.99 -14.16 6.46
C MET A 23 30.70 -14.43 5.72
N LYS A 24 30.03 -15.55 6.01
CA LYS A 24 28.59 -15.69 5.79
C LYS A 24 27.95 -14.63 6.67
N ASP A 25 27.62 -13.50 6.06
CA ASP A 25 26.61 -12.61 6.62
C ASP A 25 25.35 -13.46 6.84
N SER A 26 25.18 -13.91 8.08
CA SER A 26 23.90 -14.39 8.54
C SER A 26 22.98 -13.18 8.43
N ALA A 27 22.19 -13.11 7.34
CA ALA A 27 21.05 -12.24 7.28
C ALA A 27 20.24 -12.53 8.56
N LYS A 28 20.40 -11.69 9.59
CA LYS A 28 19.49 -11.65 10.71
C LYS A 28 18.12 -11.50 10.06
N SER A 29 17.28 -12.52 10.17
CA SER A 29 15.85 -12.43 9.95
C SER A 29 15.40 -11.19 10.72
N THR A 30 15.21 -10.08 10.01
CA THR A 30 14.49 -8.94 10.54
C THR A 30 13.12 -9.50 10.85
N SER A 31 12.79 -9.64 12.14
CA SER A 31 11.48 -10.06 12.59
C SER A 31 10.46 -9.26 11.77
N ASP A 32 9.57 -9.96 11.07
CA ASP A 32 8.61 -9.34 10.17
C ASP A 32 7.81 -8.31 10.97
N ASN A 33 8.14 -7.03 10.81
CA ASN A 33 7.53 -5.93 11.54
C ASN A 33 6.13 -5.61 11.00
N PHE A 34 5.39 -6.66 10.58
CA PHE A 34 4.03 -6.56 10.09
C PHE A 34 3.05 -6.99 11.19
N PRO A 35 1.84 -6.38 11.30
CA PRO A 35 0.85 -6.79 12.29
C PRO A 35 0.51 -8.28 12.20
N LYS A 36 0.38 -8.97 13.35
CA LYS A 36 -0.05 -10.37 13.38
C LYS A 36 -1.45 -10.55 12.78
N LEU A 37 -2.32 -9.57 12.99
CA LEU A 37 -3.62 -9.43 12.35
C LEU A 37 -3.75 -7.97 11.91
N SER A 38 -3.66 -7.71 10.60
CA SER A 38 -3.80 -6.37 10.04
C SER A 38 -5.27 -5.98 9.97
N LEU A 39 -5.71 -5.07 10.82
CA LEU A 39 -7.06 -4.52 10.81
C LEU A 39 -7.00 -3.16 10.15
N GLU A 40 -7.51 -3.07 8.91
CA GLU A 40 -7.27 -1.98 7.98
C GLU A 40 -8.53 -1.15 7.77
N ALA A 41 -8.40 0.15 7.98
CA ALA A 41 -9.48 1.10 7.74
C ALA A 41 -9.50 1.48 6.24
N HIS A 42 -10.42 0.87 5.47
CA HIS A 42 -10.62 1.09 4.05
C HIS A 42 -10.91 2.56 3.76
N ARG A 43 -10.03 3.23 3.00
CA ARG A 43 -10.07 4.67 2.71
C ARG A 43 -10.22 5.53 3.97
N GLY A 44 -9.58 5.08 5.07
CA GLY A 44 -9.70 5.71 6.38
C GLY A 44 -10.97 5.38 7.16
N GLY A 45 -11.79 4.42 6.71
CA GLY A 45 -13.07 4.06 7.31
C GLY A 45 -14.23 4.86 6.76
N ARG A 46 -14.46 4.76 5.45
CA ARG A 46 -15.44 5.57 4.69
C ARG A 46 -16.88 5.40 5.14
N GLY A 47 -17.20 4.34 5.87
CA GLY A 47 -18.52 4.18 6.46
C GLY A 47 -18.86 5.24 7.51
N LEU A 48 -17.84 5.86 8.12
CA LEU A 48 -17.98 6.80 9.24
C LEU A 48 -17.60 8.25 8.91
N TYR A 49 -16.63 8.45 8.02
CA TYR A 49 -16.11 9.75 7.61
C TYR A 49 -15.89 9.82 6.10
N PRO A 50 -15.83 11.01 5.49
CA PRO A 50 -15.55 11.17 4.07
C PRO A 50 -14.27 10.45 3.67
N GLU A 51 -14.38 9.56 2.68
CA GLU A 51 -13.30 8.69 2.25
C GLU A 51 -12.06 9.47 1.83
N GLU A 52 -10.87 8.86 1.97
CA GLU A 52 -9.57 9.39 1.54
C GLU A 52 -9.18 10.73 2.20
N SER A 53 -9.86 11.09 3.27
CA SER A 53 -9.61 12.36 3.96
C SER A 53 -8.71 12.18 5.17
N ILE A 54 -7.95 13.23 5.48
CA ILE A 54 -7.17 13.30 6.73
C ILE A 54 -8.08 13.09 7.96
N ALA A 55 -9.33 13.53 7.88
CA ALA A 55 -10.30 13.37 8.97
C ALA A 55 -10.70 11.91 9.17
N ALA A 56 -10.95 11.16 8.06
CA ALA A 56 -11.23 9.73 8.12
C ALA A 56 -10.05 8.95 8.71
N MET A 57 -8.84 9.23 8.24
CA MET A 57 -7.62 8.58 8.74
C MET A 57 -7.40 8.84 10.25
N LYS A 58 -7.62 10.08 10.72
CA LYS A 58 -7.53 10.41 12.15
C LYS A 58 -8.61 9.70 12.96
N ASN A 59 -9.85 9.64 12.46
CA ASN A 59 -10.91 8.87 13.10
C ASN A 59 -10.55 7.37 13.21
N ALA A 60 -9.96 6.79 12.16
CA ALA A 60 -9.51 5.40 12.18
C ALA A 60 -8.42 5.17 13.25
N ILE A 61 -7.51 6.12 13.45
CA ILE A 61 -6.46 6.05 14.48
C ILE A 61 -7.05 5.99 15.89
N ASP A 62 -8.21 6.60 16.14
CA ASP A 62 -8.87 6.57 17.45
C ASP A 62 -9.40 5.17 17.84
N PHE A 63 -9.59 4.26 16.89
CA PHE A 63 -9.96 2.87 17.16
C PHE A 63 -8.71 2.04 17.49
N ALA A 64 -8.61 1.61 18.77
CA ALA A 64 -7.41 0.94 19.29
C ALA A 64 -6.99 -0.32 18.54
N LYS A 65 -7.93 -1.04 17.93
CA LYS A 65 -7.68 -2.27 17.17
C LYS A 65 -7.20 -2.03 15.75
N VAL A 66 -7.45 -0.86 15.17
CA VAL A 66 -6.96 -0.52 13.83
C VAL A 66 -5.43 -0.46 13.85
N THR A 67 -4.80 -1.19 12.97
CA THR A 67 -3.33 -1.24 12.84
C THR A 67 -2.84 -0.53 11.60
N THR A 68 -3.68 -0.46 10.55
CA THR A 68 -3.28 -0.04 9.21
C THR A 68 -4.30 0.94 8.64
N LEU A 69 -3.78 2.00 8.04
CA LEU A 69 -4.57 2.93 7.23
C LEU A 69 -4.46 2.50 5.78
N GLU A 70 -5.59 2.20 5.19
CA GLU A 70 -5.66 1.85 3.76
C GLU A 70 -6.14 3.08 2.98
N MET A 71 -5.59 3.28 1.77
CA MET A 71 -5.85 4.43 0.90
C MET A 71 -5.47 4.16 -0.55
N ASP A 72 -6.10 4.92 -1.45
CA ASP A 72 -5.91 4.87 -2.90
C ASP A 72 -5.18 6.11 -3.43
N CYS A 73 -4.27 5.95 -4.37
CA CYS A 73 -3.51 7.06 -4.92
C CYS A 73 -3.74 7.28 -6.42
N HIS A 74 -3.69 8.57 -6.79
CA HIS A 74 -3.61 9.03 -8.18
C HIS A 74 -2.50 10.07 -8.35
N ILE A 75 -2.18 10.37 -9.61
CA ILE A 75 -1.18 11.38 -9.99
C ILE A 75 -1.87 12.55 -10.67
N THR A 76 -1.58 13.78 -10.23
CA THR A 76 -2.07 15.00 -10.87
C THR A 76 -1.23 15.39 -12.09
N LYS A 77 -1.72 16.35 -12.88
CA LYS A 77 -1.00 16.91 -14.05
C LYS A 77 0.39 17.44 -13.68
N ASP A 78 0.54 18.02 -12.49
CA ASP A 78 1.82 18.54 -11.98
C ASP A 78 2.57 17.51 -11.10
N ARG A 79 2.34 16.22 -11.36
CA ARG A 79 3.06 15.09 -10.75
C ARG A 79 3.01 15.06 -9.23
N LYS A 80 1.90 15.47 -8.62
CA LYS A 80 1.65 15.29 -7.20
C LYS A 80 0.93 13.97 -6.99
N VAL A 81 1.39 13.18 -6.02
CA VAL A 81 0.68 11.99 -5.54
C VAL A 81 -0.44 12.47 -4.61
N VAL A 82 -1.68 12.19 -4.97
CA VAL A 82 -2.87 12.57 -4.20
C VAL A 82 -3.65 11.34 -3.76
N VAL A 83 -4.38 11.47 -2.66
CA VAL A 83 -5.17 10.37 -2.08
C VAL A 83 -6.62 10.55 -2.48
N PHE A 84 -7.11 9.64 -3.34
CA PHE A 84 -8.47 9.62 -3.86
C PHE A 84 -8.72 8.31 -4.61
N HIS A 85 -9.94 7.75 -4.55
CA HIS A 85 -10.22 6.43 -5.12
C HIS A 85 -10.45 6.44 -6.63
N ASP A 86 -11.33 7.34 -7.11
CA ASP A 86 -11.71 7.35 -8.52
C ASP A 86 -10.69 8.14 -9.34
N ASP A 87 -10.54 7.80 -10.61
CA ASP A 87 -9.64 8.51 -11.52
C ASP A 87 -10.20 9.87 -12.02
N TYR A 88 -11.43 10.20 -11.58
CA TYR A 88 -12.10 11.48 -11.83
C TYR A 88 -12.90 11.90 -10.58
N LEU A 89 -13.23 13.20 -10.46
CA LEU A 89 -14.03 13.73 -9.37
C LEU A 89 -15.46 13.17 -9.43
N ASN A 90 -15.80 12.33 -8.45
CA ASN A 90 -17.04 11.57 -8.42
C ASN A 90 -18.23 12.48 -8.05
N PRO A 91 -19.22 12.68 -8.95
CA PRO A 91 -20.37 13.54 -8.70
C PRO A 91 -21.27 13.08 -7.55
N LYS A 92 -21.16 11.83 -7.09
CA LYS A 92 -21.95 11.31 -5.98
C LYS A 92 -21.68 12.02 -4.66
N PHE A 93 -20.42 12.42 -4.41
CA PHE A 93 -20.01 13.01 -3.14
C PHE A 93 -19.10 14.25 -3.25
N VAL A 94 -18.68 14.63 -4.47
CA VAL A 94 -17.83 15.81 -4.70
C VAL A 94 -18.66 17.04 -5.07
N LEU A 95 -18.33 18.19 -4.46
CA LEU A 95 -18.86 19.50 -4.84
C LEU A 95 -17.78 20.35 -5.52
N LYS A 96 -18.21 21.18 -6.46
CA LYS A 96 -17.39 22.21 -7.10
C LYS A 96 -16.93 23.27 -6.09
N PRO A 97 -15.89 24.06 -6.40
CA PRO A 97 -15.37 25.10 -5.51
C PRO A 97 -16.40 26.15 -5.06
N ASN A 98 -17.44 26.37 -5.88
CA ASN A 98 -18.57 27.28 -5.57
C ASN A 98 -19.70 26.61 -4.77
N GLY A 99 -19.52 25.35 -4.33
CA GLY A 99 -20.51 24.58 -3.58
C GLY A 99 -21.60 23.92 -4.43
N THR A 100 -21.58 24.07 -5.77
CA THR A 100 -22.55 23.41 -6.64
C THR A 100 -22.15 21.98 -6.97
N GLU A 101 -23.13 21.16 -7.37
CA GLU A 101 -22.90 19.77 -7.78
C GLU A 101 -22.20 19.67 -9.13
N ILE A 102 -21.42 18.60 -9.30
CA ILE A 102 -20.93 18.17 -10.62
C ILE A 102 -22.13 17.52 -11.31
N SER A 103 -22.50 18.01 -12.50
CA SER A 103 -23.63 17.47 -13.26
C SER A 103 -23.17 16.43 -14.28
N ASP A 104 -24.08 15.55 -14.72
CA ASP A 104 -23.82 14.58 -15.80
C ASP A 104 -23.48 15.23 -17.14
N LYS A 105 -23.76 16.54 -17.29
CA LYS A 105 -23.40 17.34 -18.47
C LYS A 105 -21.95 17.84 -18.42
N ASP A 106 -21.32 17.81 -17.25
CA ASP A 106 -19.91 18.16 -17.10
C ASP A 106 -19.05 17.05 -17.71
N LYS A 107 -17.99 17.41 -18.43
CA LYS A 107 -16.99 16.42 -18.83
C LYS A 107 -16.38 15.79 -17.58
N PRO A 108 -16.02 14.49 -17.61
CA PRO A 108 -15.32 13.88 -16.50
C PRO A 108 -14.08 14.69 -16.09
N LEU A 109 -14.08 15.15 -14.84
CA LEU A 109 -12.98 15.94 -14.28
C LEU A 109 -11.89 14.98 -13.81
N ARG A 110 -11.04 14.54 -14.73
CA ARG A 110 -9.97 13.55 -14.45
C ARG A 110 -8.89 14.19 -13.59
N ILE A 111 -8.45 13.49 -12.56
CA ILE A 111 -7.39 13.94 -11.65
C ILE A 111 -6.09 14.19 -12.41
N TYR A 112 -5.76 13.32 -13.38
CA TYR A 112 -4.54 13.43 -14.17
C TYR A 112 -4.47 14.67 -15.07
N ASP A 113 -5.61 15.29 -15.42
CA ASP A 113 -5.68 16.52 -16.20
C ASP A 113 -5.59 17.80 -15.35
N MET A 114 -5.69 17.67 -14.01
CA MET A 114 -5.80 18.82 -13.11
C MET A 114 -4.48 19.12 -12.40
N LEU A 115 -4.16 20.41 -12.25
CA LEU A 115 -3.11 20.83 -11.32
C LEU A 115 -3.60 20.68 -9.88
N TYR A 116 -2.74 20.28 -8.96
CA TYR A 116 -3.11 20.12 -7.56
C TYR A 116 -3.73 21.38 -6.95
N LYS A 117 -3.19 22.57 -7.28
CA LYS A 117 -3.74 23.85 -6.81
C LYS A 117 -5.21 24.10 -7.18
N ASP A 118 -5.70 23.44 -8.23
CA ASP A 118 -7.11 23.53 -8.64
C ASP A 118 -7.92 22.36 -8.06
N LEU A 119 -7.34 21.17 -8.02
CA LEU A 119 -7.95 19.98 -7.43
C LEU A 119 -8.31 20.18 -5.95
N VAL A 120 -7.43 20.80 -5.16
CA VAL A 120 -7.64 21.03 -3.72
C VAL A 120 -8.78 21.98 -3.38
N LYS A 121 -9.38 22.66 -4.38
CA LYS A 121 -10.52 23.55 -4.17
C LYS A 121 -11.86 22.80 -4.06
N TYR A 122 -11.93 21.55 -4.55
CA TYR A 122 -13.14 20.74 -4.53
C TYR A 122 -13.41 20.20 -3.13
N ASP A 123 -14.67 20.16 -2.74
CA ASP A 123 -15.10 19.60 -1.47
C ASP A 123 -15.54 18.14 -1.65
N ILE A 124 -14.89 17.24 -0.93
CA ILE A 124 -15.13 15.80 -1.04
C ILE A 124 -15.87 15.23 0.19
N GLY A 125 -16.47 16.06 1.04
CA GLY A 125 -16.99 15.51 2.28
C GLY A 125 -18.25 16.20 2.86
N SER A 126 -18.72 17.33 2.33
CA SER A 126 -19.93 17.97 2.86
C SER A 126 -21.22 17.53 2.15
N LYS A 127 -21.12 16.98 0.93
CA LYS A 127 -22.27 16.43 0.20
C LYS A 127 -22.75 15.14 0.87
N PHE A 128 -24.08 14.96 0.96
CA PHE A 128 -24.65 13.70 1.45
C PHE A 128 -24.31 12.56 0.48
N TYR A 129 -23.70 11.51 1.00
CA TYR A 129 -23.35 10.33 0.21
C TYR A 129 -24.30 9.19 0.54
N LYS A 130 -25.20 8.86 -0.41
CA LYS A 130 -26.28 7.89 -0.23
C LYS A 130 -25.77 6.47 0.11
N GLU A 131 -24.60 6.10 -0.39
CA GLU A 131 -24.01 4.77 -0.13
C GLU A 131 -23.50 4.63 1.32
N PHE A 132 -23.17 5.76 1.96
CA PHE A 132 -22.70 5.82 3.35
C PHE A 132 -23.49 6.89 4.13
N PRO A 133 -24.79 6.65 4.44
CA PRO A 133 -25.66 7.67 5.01
C PRO A 133 -25.28 8.10 6.43
N GLU A 134 -24.55 7.26 7.17
CA GLU A 134 -24.05 7.53 8.53
C GLU A 134 -22.75 8.34 8.55
N GLN A 135 -22.14 8.55 7.39
CA GLN A 135 -20.88 9.27 7.27
C GLN A 135 -21.01 10.69 7.83
N LYS A 136 -20.10 11.07 8.73
CA LYS A 136 -20.06 12.40 9.32
C LYS A 136 -19.65 13.44 8.28
N LYS A 137 -20.62 14.19 7.77
CA LYS A 137 -20.39 15.22 6.76
C LYS A 137 -19.54 16.36 7.32
N GLN A 138 -18.53 16.75 6.55
CA GLN A 138 -17.71 17.93 6.84
C GLN A 138 -16.99 18.38 5.57
N VAL A 139 -16.73 19.69 5.47
CA VAL A 139 -15.90 20.21 4.38
C VAL A 139 -14.51 19.60 4.49
N THR A 140 -14.08 18.91 3.44
CA THR A 140 -12.73 18.34 3.36
C THR A 140 -12.20 18.36 1.93
N ARG A 141 -10.90 18.20 1.77
CA ARG A 141 -10.20 18.39 0.50
C ARG A 141 -9.35 17.16 0.17
N ILE A 142 -9.11 16.95 -1.12
CA ILE A 142 -8.15 15.93 -1.58
C ILE A 142 -6.76 16.32 -1.06
N ALA A 143 -6.15 15.43 -0.29
CA ALA A 143 -4.82 15.64 0.25
C ALA A 143 -3.75 15.09 -0.69
N LYS A 144 -2.54 15.70 -0.67
CA LYS A 144 -1.37 14.99 -1.15
C LYS A 144 -1.04 13.85 -0.20
N LEU A 145 -0.53 12.75 -0.73
CA LEU A 145 -0.08 11.61 0.08
C LEU A 145 0.92 12.06 1.16
N ALA A 146 1.86 12.94 0.82
CA ALA A 146 2.84 13.46 1.75
C ALA A 146 2.21 14.21 2.95
N ASP A 147 1.20 15.07 2.68
CA ASP A 147 0.53 15.88 3.71
C ASP A 147 -0.37 15.01 4.60
N LEU A 148 -1.01 13.98 4.00
CA LEU A 148 -1.82 13.01 4.73
C LEU A 148 -0.94 12.19 5.69
N ILE A 149 0.21 11.67 5.22
CA ILE A 149 1.16 10.94 6.06
C ILE A 149 1.64 11.83 7.23
N ASP A 150 2.06 13.06 6.96
CA ASP A 150 2.51 13.98 8.03
C ASP A 150 1.43 14.20 9.09
N SER A 151 0.18 14.42 8.64
CA SER A 151 -0.96 14.63 9.53
C SER A 151 -1.31 13.40 10.37
N THR A 152 -1.23 12.22 9.77
CA THR A 152 -1.56 10.95 10.45
C THR A 152 -0.45 10.51 11.41
N GLU A 153 0.82 10.64 11.02
CA GLU A 153 1.96 10.36 11.90
C GLU A 153 1.95 11.28 13.14
N ALA A 154 1.75 12.58 12.92
CA ALA A 154 1.66 13.54 14.04
C ALA A 154 0.50 13.19 14.98
N TYR A 155 -0.67 12.84 14.43
CA TYR A 155 -1.84 12.46 15.22
C TYR A 155 -1.65 11.13 15.95
N ALA A 156 -1.11 10.12 15.27
CA ALA A 156 -0.83 8.81 15.86
C ALA A 156 0.17 8.90 17.02
N ASN A 157 1.22 9.69 16.87
CA ASN A 157 2.20 9.91 17.94
C ASN A 157 1.58 10.53 19.22
N LEU A 158 0.51 11.31 19.09
CA LEU A 158 -0.23 11.85 20.24
C LEU A 158 -1.20 10.85 20.86
N LYS A 159 -1.77 9.95 20.07
CA LYS A 159 -2.89 9.09 20.46
C LYS A 159 -2.50 7.64 20.76
N ARG A 160 -1.40 7.16 20.24
CA ARG A 160 -1.04 5.74 20.26
C ARG A 160 0.38 5.50 20.75
N LYS A 161 0.57 4.30 21.34
CA LYS A 161 1.92 3.81 21.73
C LYS A 161 2.67 3.16 20.55
N ALA A 162 1.95 2.63 19.56
CA ALA A 162 2.51 1.95 18.40
C ALA A 162 2.25 2.77 17.13
N PRO A 163 3.20 2.84 16.20
CA PRO A 163 3.04 3.54 14.93
C PRO A 163 1.99 2.82 14.05
N MET A 164 1.37 3.60 13.15
CA MET A 164 0.45 3.05 12.14
C MET A 164 1.21 2.39 11.01
N PHE A 165 0.58 1.36 10.41
CA PHE A 165 0.97 0.81 9.12
C PHE A 165 0.13 1.46 8.01
N TYR A 166 0.61 1.34 6.78
CA TYR A 166 -0.01 1.91 5.60
C TYR A 166 -0.18 0.83 4.53
N ASN A 167 -1.36 0.76 3.93
CA ASN A 167 -1.63 -0.03 2.75
C ASN A 167 -2.08 0.94 1.64
N ILE A 168 -1.27 1.11 0.59
CA ILE A 168 -1.44 2.19 -0.38
C ILE A 168 -1.63 1.58 -1.77
N GLU A 169 -2.79 1.84 -2.40
CA GLU A 169 -3.09 1.31 -3.74
C GLU A 169 -2.54 2.20 -4.85
N VAL A 170 -1.88 1.57 -5.82
CA VAL A 170 -1.60 2.14 -7.14
C VAL A 170 -2.82 1.93 -8.03
N LYS A 171 -3.60 2.99 -8.30
CA LYS A 171 -4.80 2.95 -9.13
C LYS A 171 -4.43 3.03 -10.61
N SER A 172 -3.82 1.97 -11.15
CA SER A 172 -3.43 1.89 -12.56
C SER A 172 -4.17 0.80 -13.31
N LYS A 173 -4.33 1.00 -14.62
CA LYS A 173 -4.83 0.02 -15.60
C LYS A 173 -4.16 0.28 -16.93
N GLU A 174 -3.85 -0.79 -17.68
CA GLU A 174 -3.11 -0.71 -18.94
C GLU A 174 -3.79 0.18 -19.99
N ASP A 175 -5.11 0.04 -20.13
CA ASP A 175 -5.93 0.81 -21.06
C ASP A 175 -6.10 2.30 -20.68
N LYS A 176 -5.59 2.70 -19.49
CA LYS A 176 -5.67 4.07 -18.97
C LYS A 176 -4.31 4.79 -18.92
N ASP A 177 -3.22 4.13 -19.30
CA ASP A 177 -1.88 4.71 -19.36
C ASP A 177 -1.85 5.98 -20.23
N GLY A 178 -1.31 7.09 -19.70
CA GLY A 178 -1.22 8.40 -20.37
C GLY A 178 -2.56 9.15 -20.51
N ILE A 179 -3.67 8.55 -20.07
CA ILE A 179 -5.03 9.13 -20.15
C ILE A 179 -5.58 9.51 -18.78
N PHE A 180 -5.49 8.60 -17.80
CA PHE A 180 -5.98 8.80 -16.43
C PHE A 180 -4.85 8.79 -15.40
N HIS A 181 -3.69 8.30 -15.78
CA HIS A 181 -2.49 8.23 -14.96
C HIS A 181 -1.25 8.15 -15.88
N PRO A 182 -0.03 8.43 -15.39
CA PRO A 182 1.19 8.22 -16.15
C PRO A 182 1.40 6.71 -16.40
N ARG A 183 2.47 6.37 -17.13
CA ARG A 183 2.91 4.97 -17.22
C ARG A 183 3.12 4.41 -15.81
N VAL A 184 2.88 3.11 -15.66
CA VAL A 184 2.86 2.46 -14.34
C VAL A 184 4.19 2.61 -13.59
N GLU A 185 5.32 2.59 -14.30
CA GLU A 185 6.64 2.77 -13.70
C GLU A 185 6.78 4.16 -13.06
N GLU A 186 6.41 5.20 -13.79
CA GLU A 186 6.43 6.58 -13.28
C GLU A 186 5.49 6.76 -12.08
N PHE A 187 4.30 6.14 -12.12
CA PHE A 187 3.35 6.19 -11.02
C PHE A 187 3.95 5.60 -9.74
N VAL A 188 4.51 4.40 -9.86
CA VAL A 188 5.15 3.70 -8.74
C VAL A 188 6.34 4.49 -8.20
N ASP A 189 7.20 5.00 -9.07
CA ASP A 189 8.39 5.78 -8.66
C ASP A 189 8.01 7.02 -7.84
N LEU A 190 6.98 7.77 -8.29
CA LEU A 190 6.48 8.95 -7.57
C LEU A 190 5.92 8.57 -6.19
N MET A 191 5.19 7.45 -6.07
CA MET A 191 4.68 6.98 -4.78
C MET A 191 5.80 6.54 -3.85
N VAL A 192 6.72 5.71 -4.34
CA VAL A 192 7.85 5.19 -3.54
C VAL A 192 8.75 6.34 -3.08
N GLN A 193 8.94 7.38 -3.90
CA GLN A 193 9.67 8.57 -3.49
C GLN A 193 9.02 9.22 -2.25
N VAL A 194 7.69 9.43 -2.27
CA VAL A 194 6.98 10.00 -1.09
C VAL A 194 7.13 9.10 0.13
N ILE A 195 6.92 7.79 -0.01
CA ILE A 195 7.02 6.80 1.08
C ILE A 195 8.43 6.81 1.70
N THR A 196 9.46 6.93 0.86
CA THR A 196 10.86 6.98 1.29
C THR A 196 11.18 8.28 2.01
N ASP A 197 10.78 9.43 1.45
CA ASP A 197 10.99 10.75 2.03
C ASP A 197 10.31 10.88 3.40
N LYS A 198 9.13 10.26 3.56
CA LYS A 198 8.38 10.19 4.82
C LYS A 198 8.89 9.11 5.79
N LYS A 199 9.88 8.31 5.40
CA LYS A 199 10.51 7.26 6.22
C LYS A 199 9.53 6.22 6.76
N ILE A 200 8.48 5.90 6.00
CA ILE A 200 7.47 4.91 6.37
C ILE A 200 7.61 3.58 5.62
N ALA A 201 8.60 3.42 4.75
CA ALA A 201 8.77 2.26 3.87
C ALA A 201 8.70 0.90 4.63
N ALA A 202 9.30 0.80 5.80
CA ALA A 202 9.28 -0.42 6.62
C ALA A 202 7.88 -0.78 7.17
N ARG A 203 6.94 0.18 7.17
CA ARG A 203 5.56 0.04 7.65
C ARG A 203 4.53 0.19 6.53
N THR A 204 4.97 0.12 5.27
CA THR A 204 4.11 0.28 4.09
C THR A 204 4.04 -1.01 3.29
N VAL A 205 2.82 -1.33 2.88
CA VAL A 205 2.52 -2.27 1.80
C VAL A 205 1.98 -1.45 0.63
N ILE A 206 2.41 -1.75 -0.58
CA ILE A 206 1.78 -1.20 -1.78
C ILE A 206 0.94 -2.30 -2.43
N GLN A 207 -0.32 -1.98 -2.71
CA GLN A 207 -1.26 -2.89 -3.34
C GLN A 207 -1.68 -2.41 -4.73
N SER A 208 -2.09 -3.33 -5.59
CA SER A 208 -2.71 -3.02 -6.88
C SER A 208 -3.43 -4.23 -7.47
N PHE A 209 -4.47 -3.98 -8.28
CA PHE A 209 -5.03 -4.95 -9.23
C PHE A 209 -4.17 -5.10 -10.48
N ASP A 210 -3.35 -4.09 -10.80
CA ASP A 210 -2.47 -4.10 -11.96
C ASP A 210 -1.21 -4.90 -11.66
N SER A 211 -1.11 -6.10 -12.24
CA SER A 211 0.06 -6.95 -12.09
C SER A 211 1.36 -6.30 -12.58
N ARG A 212 1.29 -5.33 -13.50
CA ARG A 212 2.46 -4.59 -13.99
C ARG A 212 3.06 -3.73 -12.86
N ALA A 213 2.20 -3.06 -12.06
CA ALA A 213 2.63 -2.29 -10.89
C ALA A 213 3.31 -3.19 -9.86
N ILE A 214 2.69 -4.34 -9.55
CA ILE A 214 3.20 -5.32 -8.59
C ILE A 214 4.54 -5.91 -9.07
N ASN A 215 4.66 -6.25 -10.35
CA ASN A 215 5.90 -6.76 -10.93
C ASN A 215 7.02 -5.70 -10.95
N TYR A 216 6.69 -4.45 -11.27
CA TYR A 216 7.67 -3.36 -11.25
C TYR A 216 8.17 -3.10 -9.83
N LEU A 217 7.25 -3.01 -8.85
CA LEU A 217 7.60 -2.87 -7.43
C LEU A 217 8.54 -3.97 -6.95
N HIS A 218 8.20 -5.23 -7.23
CA HIS A 218 9.02 -6.38 -6.84
C HIS A 218 10.45 -6.30 -7.38
N LYS A 219 10.62 -5.85 -8.63
CA LYS A 219 11.93 -5.76 -9.29
C LYS A 219 12.74 -4.52 -8.87
N ALA A 220 12.10 -3.34 -8.87
CA ALA A 220 12.77 -2.06 -8.66
C ALA A 220 12.91 -1.70 -7.18
N TYR A 221 11.99 -2.16 -6.32
CA TYR A 221 11.90 -1.80 -4.91
C TYR A 221 11.66 -3.02 -4.00
N PRO A 222 12.60 -4.00 -3.98
CA PRO A 222 12.42 -5.27 -3.26
C PRO A 222 12.26 -5.10 -1.73
N GLN A 223 12.60 -3.93 -1.17
CA GLN A 223 12.40 -3.59 0.23
C GLN A 223 10.95 -3.20 0.57
N ILE A 224 10.11 -2.91 -0.43
CA ILE A 224 8.69 -2.59 -0.24
C ILE A 224 7.87 -3.88 -0.31
N LYS A 225 7.05 -4.11 0.71
CA LYS A 225 6.10 -5.24 0.70
C LYS A 225 5.00 -4.98 -0.32
N VAL A 226 4.64 -6.00 -1.09
CA VAL A 226 3.61 -5.88 -2.12
C VAL A 226 2.40 -6.77 -1.81
N SER A 227 1.22 -6.26 -2.14
CA SER A 227 -0.06 -6.96 -2.04
C SER A 227 -0.74 -7.00 -3.40
N TYR A 228 -1.11 -8.18 -3.85
CA TYR A 228 -1.86 -8.35 -5.09
C TYR A 228 -3.36 -8.42 -4.81
N LEU A 229 -4.10 -7.45 -5.34
CA LEU A 229 -5.56 -7.39 -5.24
C LEU A 229 -6.24 -8.32 -6.24
N ILE A 230 -7.25 -9.05 -5.78
CA ILE A 230 -7.99 -10.04 -6.57
C ILE A 230 -9.49 -9.83 -6.42
N ASP A 231 -10.19 -9.73 -7.56
CA ASP A 231 -11.65 -9.60 -7.64
C ASP A 231 -12.40 -10.90 -7.33
N ALA A 232 -13.71 -10.77 -7.07
CA ALA A 232 -14.60 -11.90 -6.80
C ALA A 232 -14.74 -12.90 -7.95
N ASN A 233 -14.49 -12.48 -9.19
CA ASN A 233 -14.55 -13.29 -10.40
C ASN A 233 -13.21 -13.93 -10.77
N HIS A 234 -12.20 -13.84 -9.88
CA HIS A 234 -10.90 -14.47 -10.12
C HIS A 234 -11.01 -16.00 -10.09
N THR A 235 -10.57 -16.65 -11.16
CA THR A 235 -10.72 -18.11 -11.34
C THR A 235 -9.42 -18.91 -11.20
N LYS A 236 -8.26 -18.21 -11.11
CA LYS A 236 -6.96 -18.88 -10.99
C LYS A 236 -6.75 -19.42 -9.58
N SER A 237 -6.12 -20.60 -9.47
CA SER A 237 -5.63 -21.09 -8.18
C SER A 237 -4.50 -20.21 -7.63
N VAL A 238 -4.14 -20.41 -6.36
CA VAL A 238 -3.00 -19.71 -5.74
C VAL A 238 -1.71 -19.96 -6.53
N GLU A 239 -1.44 -21.22 -6.93
CA GLU A 239 -0.26 -21.58 -7.73
C GLU A 239 -0.27 -20.90 -9.12
N GLN A 240 -1.42 -20.89 -9.79
CA GLN A 240 -1.58 -20.21 -11.08
C GLN A 240 -1.42 -18.69 -10.95
N THR A 241 -1.85 -18.10 -9.83
CA THR A 241 -1.66 -16.67 -9.55
C THR A 241 -0.19 -16.35 -9.35
N ILE A 242 0.54 -17.14 -8.55
CA ILE A 242 1.99 -17.00 -8.36
C ILE A 242 2.73 -17.15 -9.71
N ALA A 243 2.38 -18.18 -10.50
CA ALA A 243 2.99 -18.39 -11.79
C ALA A 243 2.74 -17.23 -12.77
N ALA A 244 1.54 -16.63 -12.75
CA ALA A 244 1.21 -15.47 -13.58
C ALA A 244 1.96 -14.20 -13.16
N LEU A 245 2.22 -14.01 -11.86
CA LEU A 245 3.04 -12.90 -11.35
C LEU A 245 4.54 -13.13 -11.60
N GLY A 246 5.00 -14.39 -11.66
CA GLY A 246 6.40 -14.75 -11.76
C GLY A 246 7.20 -14.66 -10.45
N PHE A 247 6.55 -14.37 -9.33
CA PHE A 247 7.12 -14.34 -7.97
C PHE A 247 6.02 -14.54 -6.93
N THR A 248 6.42 -14.83 -5.68
CA THR A 248 5.50 -14.96 -4.55
C THR A 248 5.31 -13.60 -3.87
N PRO A 249 4.09 -12.99 -3.94
CA PRO A 249 3.84 -11.71 -3.27
C PRO A 249 3.79 -11.88 -1.74
N PHE A 250 4.05 -10.81 -0.99
CA PHE A 250 3.96 -10.84 0.46
C PHE A 250 2.51 -11.03 0.94
N ILE A 251 1.55 -10.39 0.26
CA ILE A 251 0.11 -10.50 0.52
C ILE A 251 -0.62 -10.81 -0.79
N ILE A 252 -1.67 -11.62 -0.70
CA ILE A 252 -2.79 -11.61 -1.63
C ILE A 252 -4.00 -11.02 -0.89
N SER A 253 -4.64 -10.02 -1.52
CA SER A 253 -5.80 -9.30 -0.99
C SER A 253 -7.04 -9.63 -1.82
N PRO A 254 -7.74 -10.73 -1.54
CA PRO A 254 -8.87 -11.20 -2.34
C PRO A 254 -10.16 -10.51 -1.90
N HIS A 255 -11.12 -10.40 -2.83
CA HIS A 255 -12.50 -10.13 -2.45
C HIS A 255 -12.98 -11.19 -1.44
N TYR A 256 -13.57 -10.78 -0.32
CA TYR A 256 -13.86 -11.67 0.81
C TYR A 256 -14.72 -12.89 0.47
N LYS A 257 -15.60 -12.78 -0.52
CA LYS A 257 -16.50 -13.88 -0.95
C LYS A 257 -15.79 -15.11 -1.52
N ILE A 258 -14.56 -14.97 -1.99
CA ILE A 258 -13.79 -16.11 -2.52
C ILE A 258 -12.88 -16.75 -1.48
N VAL A 259 -12.85 -16.20 -0.25
CA VAL A 259 -11.98 -16.67 0.82
C VAL A 259 -12.60 -17.88 1.52
N THR A 260 -11.94 -19.02 1.38
CA THR A 260 -12.28 -20.26 2.09
C THR A 260 -11.12 -20.69 3.00
N SER A 261 -11.39 -21.61 3.93
CA SER A 261 -10.32 -22.19 4.76
C SER A 261 -9.21 -22.83 3.92
N ASP A 262 -9.57 -23.47 2.81
CA ASP A 262 -8.60 -24.12 1.92
C ASP A 262 -7.80 -23.09 1.12
N TYR A 263 -8.44 -22.01 0.67
CA TYR A 263 -7.74 -20.90 0.04
C TYR A 263 -6.66 -20.30 0.95
N VAL A 264 -7.03 -20.02 2.21
CA VAL A 264 -6.09 -19.49 3.22
C VAL A 264 -4.94 -20.47 3.46
N LYS A 265 -5.22 -21.77 3.63
CA LYS A 265 -4.17 -22.80 3.80
C LYS A 265 -3.22 -22.87 2.61
N GLN A 266 -3.72 -22.76 1.37
CA GLN A 266 -2.88 -22.75 0.17
C GLN A 266 -1.96 -21.53 0.14
N CYS A 267 -2.49 -20.34 0.45
CA CYS A 267 -1.69 -19.12 0.56
C CYS A 267 -0.61 -19.25 1.64
N HIS A 268 -0.98 -19.69 2.84
CA HIS A 268 -0.04 -19.88 3.95
C HIS A 268 1.06 -20.91 3.63
N LYS A 269 0.71 -22.02 2.94
CA LYS A 269 1.69 -23.00 2.46
C LYS A 269 2.71 -22.38 1.50
N ALA A 270 2.29 -21.40 0.71
CA ALA A 270 3.17 -20.64 -0.18
C ALA A 270 3.90 -19.46 0.50
N GLY A 271 3.69 -19.25 1.82
CA GLY A 271 4.27 -18.13 2.56
C GLY A 271 3.58 -16.79 2.30
N ILE A 272 2.35 -16.80 1.81
CA ILE A 272 1.56 -15.61 1.44
C ILE A 272 0.54 -15.31 2.54
N LYS A 273 0.47 -14.05 2.97
CA LYS A 273 -0.58 -13.55 3.86
C LYS A 273 -1.88 -13.28 3.09
N VAL A 274 -3.01 -13.43 3.74
CA VAL A 274 -4.35 -13.22 3.16
C VAL A 274 -5.07 -12.10 3.89
N ILE A 275 -5.38 -11.00 3.18
CA ILE A 275 -6.07 -9.83 3.74
C ILE A 275 -7.26 -9.47 2.84
N PRO A 276 -8.45 -10.02 3.11
CA PRO A 276 -9.63 -9.80 2.29
C PRO A 276 -10.24 -8.41 2.41
N TRP A 277 -10.93 -7.97 1.35
CA TRP A 277 -11.66 -6.72 1.18
C TRP A 277 -13.03 -6.95 0.52
N THR A 278 -14.05 -6.10 0.64
CA THR A 278 -14.28 -5.17 1.72
C THR A 278 -15.30 -5.79 2.66
N VAL A 279 -14.98 -5.90 3.92
CA VAL A 279 -15.74 -6.69 4.92
C VAL A 279 -16.46 -5.75 5.87
N ASN A 280 -17.78 -5.72 5.84
CA ASN A 280 -18.55 -4.65 6.46
C ASN A 280 -19.56 -5.09 7.52
N THR A 281 -19.59 -6.37 7.88
CA THR A 281 -20.43 -6.88 8.99
C THR A 281 -19.60 -7.60 10.05
N LYS A 282 -20.07 -7.63 11.29
CA LYS A 282 -19.41 -8.37 12.39
C LYS A 282 -19.34 -9.87 12.09
N GLU A 283 -20.40 -10.41 11.51
CA GLU A 283 -20.54 -11.82 11.16
C GLU A 283 -19.45 -12.24 10.15
N GLU A 284 -19.27 -11.46 9.08
CA GLU A 284 -18.23 -11.70 8.07
C GLU A 284 -16.82 -11.56 8.67
N ILE A 285 -16.61 -10.55 9.53
CA ILE A 285 -15.33 -10.37 10.24
C ILE A 285 -14.98 -11.60 11.07
N GLU A 286 -15.92 -12.11 11.88
CA GLU A 286 -15.68 -13.27 12.73
C GLU A 286 -15.52 -14.57 11.90
N GLN A 287 -16.27 -14.75 10.81
CA GLN A 287 -16.10 -15.87 9.88
C GLN A 287 -14.69 -15.89 9.27
N LEU A 288 -14.18 -14.73 8.82
CA LEU A 288 -12.84 -14.61 8.25
C LEU A 288 -11.74 -14.85 9.29
N LYS A 289 -11.91 -14.33 10.51
CA LYS A 289 -11.00 -14.64 11.63
C LYS A 289 -10.97 -16.15 11.93
N ALA A 290 -12.11 -16.83 11.88
CA ALA A 290 -12.20 -18.28 12.12
C ALA A 290 -11.41 -19.10 11.09
N VAL A 291 -11.35 -18.67 9.82
CA VAL A 291 -10.53 -19.31 8.79
C VAL A 291 -9.07 -18.82 8.79
N LYS A 292 -8.68 -17.98 9.77
CA LYS A 292 -7.30 -17.55 10.06
C LYS A 292 -6.68 -16.67 8.96
N VAL A 293 -7.44 -15.70 8.45
CA VAL A 293 -6.86 -14.63 7.60
C VAL A 293 -5.86 -13.79 8.39
N ASP A 294 -4.91 -13.14 7.71
CA ASP A 294 -3.86 -12.33 8.33
C ASP A 294 -4.25 -10.86 8.52
N GLY A 295 -5.41 -10.47 8.03
CA GLY A 295 -5.96 -9.14 8.19
C GLY A 295 -7.34 -9.02 7.56
N ILE A 296 -7.94 -7.84 7.68
CA ILE A 296 -9.28 -7.52 7.14
C ILE A 296 -9.31 -6.04 6.79
N ILE A 297 -9.79 -5.72 5.58
CA ILE A 297 -10.04 -4.36 5.12
C ILE A 297 -11.54 -4.06 5.24
N SER A 298 -11.91 -3.00 6.00
CA SER A 298 -13.31 -2.65 6.27
C SER A 298 -13.59 -1.16 6.14
N ASP A 299 -14.78 -0.81 5.63
CA ASP A 299 -15.33 0.55 5.64
C ASP A 299 -15.69 1.02 7.07
N TYR A 300 -15.86 0.05 7.99
CA TYR A 300 -16.34 0.28 9.35
C TYR A 300 -15.33 -0.17 10.41
N PRO A 301 -14.24 0.60 10.64
CA PRO A 301 -13.18 0.22 11.59
C PRO A 301 -13.66 0.10 13.03
N ASN A 302 -14.83 0.63 13.36
CA ASN A 302 -15.49 0.47 14.66
C ASN A 302 -16.04 -0.95 14.90
N LEU A 303 -16.08 -1.81 13.88
CA LEU A 303 -16.57 -3.20 14.00
C LEU A 303 -15.47 -4.20 14.40
N PHE A 304 -14.19 -3.82 14.36
CA PHE A 304 -13.05 -4.70 14.67
C PHE A 304 -12.95 -5.20 16.11
#